data_5ea9c1e9a7ac3152d8a613ff2001807e
#
_entry.id   5ea9c1e9a7ac3152d8a613ff2001807e
#
_cell.length_a   1.000
_cell.length_b   1.000
_cell.length_c   1.000
_cell.angle_alpha   90.00
_cell.angle_beta   90.00
_cell.angle_gamma   90.00
#
_symmetry.space_group_name_H-M   'P 1'
#
loop_
_entity.id
_entity.type
_entity.pdbx_description
1 polymer ?
#
loop_
_entity_poly.entity_id
_entity_poly.type
_entity_poly.pdbx_seq_one_letter_code
_entity_poly.pdbx_strand_id
1 'polypeptide(L)'
;MGNVIDYLAQYGDQAFAERAFCDVDVLILAQLSYFDFGSAVPTIAQRKKSVTLEEIDRTADLSAVFADKWYGENNRKLWNALLAGRRFRTMRCNYYRERMEEEQEAQFGAVTFFPEGCEPVVAFRGTDDSLVGWKEDFRLAFRKPLASQEMSSVYLNQVGCKLPGAFMVCGHSKGGNLAAYAATWAETGVQRRITDIYSLDGPGFLPEVFEGDSYEQIRSRVHRILPYSSLVGMLLQNYEQYEVVKSSGIGILQHDAFTWQIEDGKFVKAVDIEAKQKRMNEALNQWIFTLPEEERQLFVETLFQVIDQTGVTTLTEFSEHWKENLKSCLKSLKSLDPETRKRIRRIIKILLEIYGNTLRGEKEK
;
A
#
# COMPACT_ATOMS: atom_id res chain seq x y z
N MET A 1 -14.90 3.33 -20.05
CA MET A 1 -13.85 3.53 -19.05
C MET A 1 -13.27 2.16 -18.72
N GLY A 2 -11.98 1.99 -18.83
CA GLY A 2 -11.26 0.75 -18.54
C GLY A 2 -10.45 0.84 -17.27
N ASN A 3 -9.64 -0.18 -17.01
CA ASN A 3 -8.66 -0.23 -15.91
C ASN A 3 -7.23 -0.39 -16.47
N VAL A 4 -6.26 -0.76 -15.62
CA VAL A 4 -4.86 -0.94 -16.03
C VAL A 4 -4.67 -2.01 -17.11
N ILE A 5 -5.53 -3.03 -17.16
CA ILE A 5 -5.48 -4.09 -18.19
C ILE A 5 -5.95 -3.53 -19.54
N ASP A 6 -7.05 -2.75 -19.54
CA ASP A 6 -7.55 -2.08 -20.75
C ASP A 6 -6.57 -1.02 -21.24
N TYR A 7 -5.89 -0.30 -20.32
CA TYR A 7 -4.80 0.61 -20.68
C TYR A 7 -3.69 -0.11 -21.43
N LEU A 8 -3.26 -1.27 -20.96
CA LEU A 8 -2.23 -2.05 -21.63
C LEU A 8 -2.71 -2.61 -22.97
N ALA A 9 -3.98 -3.03 -23.08
CA ALA A 9 -4.56 -3.46 -24.34
C ALA A 9 -4.55 -2.36 -25.42
N GLN A 10 -4.73 -1.09 -25.00
CA GLN A 10 -4.75 0.06 -25.91
C GLN A 10 -3.37 0.65 -26.18
N TYR A 11 -2.51 0.75 -25.17
CA TYR A 11 -1.23 1.49 -25.22
C TYR A 11 0.00 0.63 -24.95
N GLY A 12 -0.16 -0.63 -24.60
CA GLY A 12 0.95 -1.53 -24.25
C GLY A 12 1.95 -1.77 -25.38
N ASP A 13 1.57 -1.51 -26.63
CA ASP A 13 2.50 -1.61 -27.78
C ASP A 13 3.23 -0.29 -28.11
N GLN A 14 2.95 0.80 -27.36
CA GLN A 14 3.66 2.06 -27.50
C GLN A 14 4.84 2.11 -26.51
N ALA A 15 6.08 2.11 -27.04
CA ALA A 15 7.28 2.23 -26.22
C ALA A 15 7.28 3.57 -25.41
N PHE A 16 8.08 3.67 -24.36
CA PHE A 16 8.18 4.91 -23.56
C PHE A 16 8.68 6.11 -24.37
N ALA A 17 9.43 5.90 -25.43
CA ALA A 17 9.83 6.94 -26.38
C ALA A 17 8.67 7.46 -27.24
N GLU A 18 7.63 6.64 -27.47
CA GLU A 18 6.45 6.99 -28.27
C GLU A 18 5.34 7.59 -27.39
N ARG A 19 5.22 7.10 -26.16
CA ARG A 19 4.30 7.59 -25.14
C ARG A 19 5.04 7.72 -23.81
N ALA A 20 5.21 8.93 -23.32
CA ALA A 20 5.92 9.20 -22.09
C ALA A 20 5.40 8.37 -20.88
N PHE A 21 6.28 8.10 -19.94
CA PHE A 21 5.95 7.47 -18.67
C PHE A 21 4.91 8.32 -17.89
N CYS A 22 3.94 7.70 -17.26
CA CYS A 22 2.82 8.40 -16.62
C CYS A 22 2.34 7.70 -15.33
N ASP A 23 1.42 8.34 -14.60
CA ASP A 23 0.90 7.85 -13.32
C ASP A 23 0.25 6.46 -13.40
N VAL A 24 -0.33 6.10 -14.56
CA VAL A 24 -0.87 4.75 -14.79
C VAL A 24 0.24 3.72 -14.84
N ASP A 25 1.38 4.05 -15.45
CA ASP A 25 2.56 3.18 -15.45
C ASP A 25 3.11 3.00 -14.04
N VAL A 26 3.09 4.06 -13.21
CA VAL A 26 3.48 3.97 -11.80
C VAL A 26 2.57 3.02 -11.03
N LEU A 27 1.25 3.07 -11.23
CA LEU A 27 0.30 2.15 -10.61
C LEU A 27 0.59 0.69 -11.03
N ILE A 28 0.90 0.47 -12.30
CA ILE A 28 1.30 -0.85 -12.81
C ILE A 28 2.56 -1.35 -12.09
N LEU A 29 3.60 -0.50 -11.95
CA LEU A 29 4.83 -0.88 -11.26
C LEU A 29 4.61 -1.12 -9.76
N ALA A 30 3.77 -0.32 -9.12
CA ALA A 30 3.36 -0.55 -7.73
C ALA A 30 2.61 -1.89 -7.58
N GLN A 31 1.73 -2.25 -8.52
CA GLN A 31 1.06 -3.55 -8.53
C GLN A 31 2.02 -4.71 -8.80
N LEU A 32 3.02 -4.54 -9.68
CA LEU A 32 4.06 -5.55 -9.90
C LEU A 32 4.90 -5.83 -8.65
N SER A 33 5.01 -4.92 -7.70
CA SER A 33 5.72 -5.16 -6.45
C SER A 33 5.08 -6.23 -5.55
N TYR A 34 3.80 -6.58 -5.79
CA TYR A 34 3.10 -7.67 -5.08
C TYR A 34 3.45 -9.06 -5.60
N PHE A 35 4.13 -9.17 -6.74
CA PHE A 35 4.47 -10.45 -7.33
C PHE A 35 5.61 -11.12 -6.55
N ASP A 36 5.45 -12.39 -6.24
CA ASP A 36 6.55 -13.19 -5.69
C ASP A 36 7.48 -13.62 -6.82
N PHE A 37 8.49 -12.82 -7.06
CA PHE A 37 9.50 -13.13 -8.07
C PHE A 37 10.51 -14.20 -7.62
N GLY A 38 10.55 -14.53 -6.34
CA GLY A 38 11.47 -15.53 -5.79
C GLY A 38 12.92 -15.35 -6.28
N SER A 39 13.51 -16.41 -6.81
CA SER A 39 14.87 -16.38 -7.34
C SER A 39 14.98 -15.89 -8.79
N ALA A 40 13.86 -15.59 -9.46
CA ALA A 40 13.84 -15.14 -10.85
C ALA A 40 14.38 -13.72 -11.02
N VAL A 41 14.16 -12.85 -10.01
CA VAL A 41 14.74 -11.49 -9.99
C VAL A 41 15.92 -11.46 -9.01
N PRO A 42 17.11 -10.97 -9.45
CA PRO A 42 18.27 -10.90 -8.59
C PRO A 42 18.08 -10.00 -7.37
N THR A 43 18.62 -10.41 -6.23
CA THR A 43 18.64 -9.62 -5.01
C THR A 43 19.80 -8.61 -5.00
N ILE A 44 19.75 -7.66 -4.08
CA ILE A 44 20.82 -6.65 -3.92
C ILE A 44 22.19 -7.25 -3.57
N ALA A 45 22.20 -8.41 -2.91
CA ALA A 45 23.41 -9.13 -2.54
C ALA A 45 24.03 -9.90 -3.72
N GLN A 46 23.20 -10.25 -4.71
CA GLN A 46 23.65 -10.94 -5.91
C GLN A 46 24.17 -9.90 -6.90
N ARG A 47 25.45 -9.97 -7.26
CA ARG A 47 26.06 -9.09 -8.28
C ARG A 47 25.68 -9.55 -9.70
N LYS A 48 24.39 -9.80 -9.93
CA LYS A 48 23.87 -10.27 -11.23
C LYS A 48 23.30 -9.09 -12.02
N LYS A 49 23.27 -9.25 -13.34
CA LYS A 49 22.60 -8.31 -14.24
C LYS A 49 21.08 -8.35 -14.01
N SER A 50 20.42 -7.23 -14.29
CA SER A 50 18.95 -7.15 -14.33
C SER A 50 18.38 -8.16 -15.32
N VAL A 51 17.18 -8.65 -15.02
CA VAL A 51 16.40 -9.56 -15.88
C VAL A 51 15.22 -8.83 -16.46
N THR A 52 14.76 -9.22 -17.64
CA THR A 52 13.56 -8.64 -18.27
C THR A 52 12.30 -9.40 -17.84
N LEU A 53 11.12 -8.77 -18.00
CA LEU A 53 9.85 -9.46 -17.71
C LEU A 53 9.70 -10.73 -18.57
N GLU A 54 10.08 -10.70 -19.84
CA GLU A 54 10.02 -11.88 -20.71
C GLU A 54 11.03 -12.98 -20.33
N GLU A 55 12.17 -12.63 -19.70
CA GLU A 55 13.09 -13.61 -19.14
C GLU A 55 12.51 -14.25 -17.87
N ILE A 56 11.85 -13.46 -17.02
CA ILE A 56 11.13 -13.95 -15.85
C ILE A 56 10.04 -14.94 -16.26
N ASP A 57 9.23 -14.58 -17.27
CA ASP A 57 8.15 -15.44 -17.77
C ASP A 57 8.63 -16.82 -18.22
N ARG A 58 9.83 -16.87 -18.78
CA ARG A 58 10.46 -18.14 -19.23
C ARG A 58 11.11 -18.96 -18.14
N THR A 59 11.49 -18.33 -17.01
CA THR A 59 12.36 -18.97 -16.00
C THR A 59 11.74 -19.10 -14.63
N ALA A 60 10.72 -18.30 -14.31
CA ALA A 60 10.06 -18.32 -13.00
C ALA A 60 9.01 -19.45 -12.92
N ASP A 61 8.77 -19.90 -11.71
CA ASP A 61 7.55 -20.66 -11.40
C ASP A 61 6.36 -19.69 -11.31
N LEU A 62 5.64 -19.54 -12.43
CA LEU A 62 4.49 -18.64 -12.51
C LEU A 62 3.35 -19.03 -11.55
N SER A 63 3.30 -20.27 -11.05
CA SER A 63 2.32 -20.65 -10.05
C SER A 63 2.62 -20.00 -8.69
N ALA A 64 3.88 -19.86 -8.34
CA ALA A 64 4.32 -19.15 -7.14
C ALA A 64 4.14 -17.63 -7.31
N VAL A 65 4.52 -17.07 -8.46
CA VAL A 65 4.40 -15.63 -8.76
C VAL A 65 2.95 -15.13 -8.56
N PHE A 66 1.96 -15.96 -8.86
CA PHE A 66 0.53 -15.61 -8.76
C PHE A 66 -0.21 -16.37 -7.65
N ALA A 67 0.50 -16.81 -6.61
CA ALA A 67 -0.09 -17.58 -5.51
C ALA A 67 -1.01 -16.76 -4.60
N ASP A 68 -0.91 -15.42 -4.64
CA ASP A 68 -1.77 -14.52 -3.89
C ASP A 68 -3.25 -14.76 -4.21
N LYS A 69 -4.05 -15.08 -3.19
CA LYS A 69 -5.47 -15.43 -3.37
C LYS A 69 -6.33 -14.22 -3.73
N TRP A 70 -5.98 -13.03 -3.27
CA TRP A 70 -6.75 -11.81 -3.51
C TRP A 70 -6.53 -11.26 -4.92
N TYR A 71 -5.27 -11.13 -5.32
CA TYR A 71 -4.90 -10.51 -6.59
C TYR A 71 -4.48 -11.52 -7.68
N GLY A 72 -4.29 -12.79 -7.37
CA GLY A 72 -3.63 -13.77 -8.25
C GLY A 72 -4.21 -13.86 -9.67
N GLU A 73 -5.54 -13.86 -9.82
CA GLU A 73 -6.16 -13.90 -11.15
C GLU A 73 -5.96 -12.59 -11.93
N ASN A 74 -6.13 -11.43 -11.27
CA ASN A 74 -5.93 -10.12 -11.89
C ASN A 74 -4.45 -9.87 -12.17
N ASN A 75 -3.56 -10.29 -11.29
CA ASN A 75 -2.11 -10.24 -11.49
C ASN A 75 -1.69 -11.07 -12.71
N ARG A 76 -2.27 -12.25 -12.92
CA ARG A 76 -2.03 -13.07 -14.12
C ARG A 76 -2.51 -12.38 -15.39
N LYS A 77 -3.69 -11.75 -15.37
CA LYS A 77 -4.19 -10.97 -16.50
C LYS A 77 -3.27 -9.78 -16.80
N LEU A 78 -2.83 -9.07 -15.75
CA LEU A 78 -1.89 -7.96 -15.86
C LEU A 78 -0.57 -8.42 -16.49
N TRP A 79 0.01 -9.52 -15.99
CA TRP A 79 1.25 -10.09 -16.51
C TRP A 79 1.16 -10.42 -18.00
N ASN A 80 0.10 -11.09 -18.41
CA ASN A 80 -0.12 -11.41 -19.81
C ASN A 80 -0.24 -10.15 -20.68
N ALA A 81 -0.92 -9.11 -20.20
CA ALA A 81 -1.05 -7.85 -20.90
C ALA A 81 0.29 -7.09 -21.03
N LEU A 82 1.14 -7.14 -19.99
CA LEU A 82 2.48 -6.55 -20.01
C LEU A 82 3.40 -7.22 -21.03
N LEU A 83 3.29 -8.54 -21.18
CA LEU A 83 4.10 -9.30 -22.14
C LEU A 83 3.60 -9.20 -23.58
N ALA A 84 2.32 -8.89 -23.78
CA ALA A 84 1.72 -8.79 -25.11
C ALA A 84 2.28 -7.61 -25.93
N GLY A 85 2.64 -6.50 -25.26
CA GLY A 85 3.10 -5.27 -25.91
C GLY A 85 4.59 -4.99 -25.70
N ARG A 86 5.13 -4.02 -26.46
CA ARG A 86 6.54 -3.61 -26.40
C ARG A 86 6.88 -2.77 -25.16
N ARG A 87 5.89 -2.08 -24.57
CA ARG A 87 6.10 -1.08 -23.52
C ARG A 87 6.81 -1.65 -22.28
N PHE A 88 6.40 -2.85 -21.84
CA PHE A 88 6.90 -3.45 -20.61
C PHE A 88 7.64 -4.77 -20.82
N ARG A 89 7.42 -5.49 -21.91
CA ARG A 89 7.94 -6.83 -22.12
C ARG A 89 9.45 -6.95 -21.90
N THR A 90 10.22 -5.98 -22.37
CA THR A 90 11.69 -5.92 -22.23
C THR A 90 12.14 -5.06 -21.04
N MET A 91 11.21 -4.55 -20.23
CA MET A 91 11.55 -3.80 -19.03
C MET A 91 12.36 -4.68 -18.07
N ARG A 92 13.45 -4.15 -17.58
CA ARG A 92 14.35 -4.85 -16.66
C ARG A 92 13.95 -4.63 -15.22
N CYS A 93 14.18 -5.65 -14.37
CA CYS A 93 14.02 -5.59 -12.92
C CYS A 93 15.26 -6.14 -12.22
N ASN A 94 15.51 -5.66 -11.01
CA ASN A 94 16.60 -6.08 -10.14
C ASN A 94 16.31 -5.73 -8.68
N TYR A 95 17.23 -6.11 -7.81
CA TYR A 95 17.25 -5.75 -6.40
C TYR A 95 15.99 -6.22 -5.66
N TYR A 96 15.39 -7.34 -6.09
CA TYR A 96 14.23 -7.91 -5.42
C TYR A 96 14.59 -8.26 -3.97
N ARG A 97 13.70 -7.92 -3.07
CA ARG A 97 13.78 -8.30 -1.66
C ARG A 97 12.38 -8.60 -1.15
N GLU A 98 12.27 -9.74 -0.53
CA GLU A 98 11.12 -10.15 0.24
C GLU A 98 11.60 -10.62 1.60
N ARG A 99 10.88 -10.25 2.64
CA ARG A 99 11.14 -10.68 4.00
C ARG A 99 9.84 -10.72 4.79
N MET A 100 9.58 -11.86 5.38
CA MET A 100 8.55 -12.03 6.38
C MET A 100 9.27 -12.39 7.69
N GLU A 101 9.06 -11.58 8.72
CA GLU A 101 9.60 -11.81 10.06
C GLU A 101 8.43 -12.05 11.02
N GLU A 102 8.12 -13.31 11.27
CA GLU A 102 7.02 -13.71 12.15
C GLU A 102 7.20 -13.18 13.58
N GLU A 103 8.44 -13.19 14.11
CA GLU A 103 8.73 -12.68 15.46
C GLU A 103 8.51 -11.19 15.61
N GLN A 104 8.73 -10.40 14.57
CA GLN A 104 8.50 -8.96 14.53
C GLN A 104 7.14 -8.61 13.92
N GLU A 105 6.41 -9.64 13.43
CA GLU A 105 5.14 -9.48 12.71
C GLU A 105 5.27 -8.42 11.60
N ALA A 106 6.36 -8.53 10.82
CA ALA A 106 6.72 -7.59 9.78
C ALA A 106 6.71 -8.24 8.41
N GLN A 107 6.05 -7.59 7.45
CA GLN A 107 6.05 -7.98 6.05
C GLN A 107 6.64 -6.86 5.20
N PHE A 108 7.74 -7.17 4.51
CA PHE A 108 8.45 -6.25 3.64
C PHE A 108 8.69 -6.86 2.26
N GLY A 109 8.40 -6.11 1.20
CA GLY A 109 8.73 -6.46 -0.17
C GLY A 109 9.10 -5.23 -0.98
N ALA A 110 10.08 -5.36 -1.87
CA ALA A 110 10.48 -4.30 -2.77
C ALA A 110 11.20 -4.84 -4.01
N VAL A 111 11.09 -4.11 -5.10
CA VAL A 111 11.77 -4.41 -6.37
C VAL A 111 12.10 -3.12 -7.11
N THR A 112 13.16 -3.10 -7.89
CA THR A 112 13.51 -1.94 -8.73
C THR A 112 13.29 -2.26 -10.20
N PHE A 113 12.54 -1.42 -10.87
CA PHE A 113 12.23 -1.49 -12.29
C PHE A 113 13.06 -0.46 -13.07
N PHE A 114 13.41 -0.81 -14.31
CA PHE A 114 14.19 0.03 -15.21
C PHE A 114 13.45 0.17 -16.54
N PRO A 115 12.43 1.05 -16.61
CA PRO A 115 11.74 1.33 -17.86
C PRO A 115 12.72 1.96 -18.87
N GLU A 116 12.63 1.55 -20.14
CA GLU A 116 13.59 1.97 -21.14
C GLU A 116 13.52 3.49 -21.41
N GLY A 117 14.65 4.17 -21.28
CA GLY A 117 14.75 5.63 -21.50
C GLY A 117 14.13 6.48 -20.36
N CYS A 118 13.68 5.86 -19.27
CA CYS A 118 13.13 6.54 -18.12
C CYS A 118 14.02 6.38 -16.86
N GLU A 119 13.71 7.12 -15.83
CA GLU A 119 14.34 6.94 -14.53
C GLU A 119 13.98 5.58 -13.90
N PRO A 120 14.91 4.93 -13.18
CA PRO A 120 14.57 3.75 -12.41
C PRO A 120 13.46 4.04 -11.40
N VAL A 121 12.62 3.04 -11.12
CA VAL A 121 11.53 3.13 -10.15
C VAL A 121 11.72 2.06 -9.08
N VAL A 122 11.87 2.50 -7.83
CA VAL A 122 11.90 1.62 -6.65
C VAL A 122 10.48 1.45 -6.15
N ALA A 123 9.91 0.26 -6.29
CA ALA A 123 8.54 -0.03 -5.90
C ALA A 123 8.52 -0.84 -4.59
N PHE A 124 7.74 -0.35 -3.61
CA PHE A 124 7.50 -1.00 -2.34
C PHE A 124 6.17 -1.72 -2.35
N ARG A 125 6.18 -2.98 -1.90
CA ARG A 125 4.98 -3.80 -1.79
C ARG A 125 4.11 -3.36 -0.62
N GLY A 126 2.80 -3.31 -0.85
CA GLY A 126 1.81 -3.19 0.21
C GLY A 126 1.58 -4.51 0.94
N THR A 127 0.53 -4.54 1.73
CA THR A 127 0.13 -5.74 2.48
C THR A 127 -0.55 -6.74 1.56
N ASP A 128 -0.20 -8.02 1.71
CA ASP A 128 -0.92 -9.11 1.07
C ASP A 128 -2.19 -9.49 1.86
N ASP A 129 -2.82 -10.61 1.52
CA ASP A 129 -4.04 -11.10 2.20
C ASP A 129 -3.78 -11.68 3.61
N SER A 130 -2.52 -11.73 4.08
CA SER A 130 -2.17 -12.33 5.37
C SER A 130 -2.62 -11.47 6.56
N LEU A 131 -3.14 -12.12 7.60
CA LEU A 131 -3.50 -11.43 8.86
C LEU A 131 -2.28 -10.82 9.57
N VAL A 132 -1.08 -11.39 9.36
CA VAL A 132 0.16 -10.84 9.90
C VAL A 132 0.46 -9.46 9.30
N GLY A 133 0.34 -9.34 7.98
CA GLY A 133 0.51 -8.06 7.30
C GLY A 133 -0.52 -7.01 7.73
N TRP A 134 -1.79 -7.40 7.83
CA TRP A 134 -2.86 -6.51 8.31
C TRP A 134 -2.67 -6.09 9.77
N LYS A 135 -2.17 -6.97 10.64
CA LYS A 135 -1.83 -6.62 12.02
C LYS A 135 -0.74 -5.55 12.08
N GLU A 136 0.27 -5.67 11.22
CA GLU A 136 1.31 -4.64 11.08
C GLU A 136 0.71 -3.30 10.64
N ASP A 137 -0.21 -3.30 9.66
CA ASP A 137 -0.87 -2.08 9.18
C ASP A 137 -1.67 -1.36 10.28
N PHE A 138 -2.40 -2.11 11.11
CA PHE A 138 -3.11 -1.53 12.25
C PHE A 138 -2.16 -0.94 13.30
N ARG A 139 -0.93 -1.45 13.40
CA ARG A 139 0.10 -0.89 14.30
C ARG A 139 0.62 0.48 13.88
N LEU A 140 0.42 0.90 12.61
CA LEU A 140 0.68 2.27 12.18
C LEU A 140 -0.03 3.30 13.09
N ALA A 141 -1.15 2.93 13.70
CA ALA A 141 -1.91 3.81 14.58
C ALA A 141 -1.23 4.12 15.94
N PHE A 142 -0.20 3.36 16.34
CA PHE A 142 0.42 3.55 17.66
C PHE A 142 1.92 3.25 17.70
N ARG A 143 2.49 2.54 16.73
CA ARG A 143 3.92 2.17 16.74
C ARG A 143 4.69 2.96 15.68
N LYS A 144 5.85 3.46 16.09
CA LYS A 144 6.79 4.19 15.24
C LYS A 144 8.25 3.95 15.66
N PRO A 145 9.11 3.64 14.70
CA PRO A 145 8.74 3.16 13.37
C PRO A 145 8.20 1.72 13.41
N LEU A 146 7.51 1.29 12.35
CA LEU A 146 7.28 -0.11 12.08
C LEU A 146 8.57 -0.77 11.57
N ALA A 147 8.72 -2.09 11.78
CA ALA A 147 9.87 -2.82 11.27
C ALA A 147 9.97 -2.74 9.73
N SER A 148 8.84 -2.81 9.02
CA SER A 148 8.80 -2.62 7.56
C SER A 148 9.23 -1.20 7.12
N GLN A 149 8.93 -0.17 7.90
CA GLN A 149 9.39 1.20 7.63
C GLN A 149 10.92 1.31 7.76
N GLU A 150 11.50 0.76 8.82
CA GLU A 150 12.97 0.71 8.98
C GLU A 150 13.63 -0.07 7.84
N MET A 151 13.07 -1.24 7.48
CA MET A 151 13.56 -2.04 6.35
C MET A 151 13.47 -1.27 5.04
N SER A 152 12.42 -0.47 4.82
CA SER A 152 12.25 0.33 3.60
C SER A 152 13.34 1.40 3.47
N SER A 153 13.66 2.10 4.56
CA SER A 153 14.73 3.11 4.60
C SER A 153 16.11 2.49 4.35
N VAL A 154 16.41 1.35 5.00
CA VAL A 154 17.67 0.62 4.78
C VAL A 154 17.77 0.12 3.33
N TYR A 155 16.68 -0.45 2.80
CA TYR A 155 16.65 -0.93 1.42
C TYR A 155 16.86 0.21 0.42
N LEU A 156 16.16 1.34 0.60
CA LEU A 156 16.27 2.50 -0.31
C LEU A 156 17.68 3.07 -0.34
N ASN A 157 18.35 3.18 0.81
CA ASN A 157 19.73 3.60 0.88
C ASN A 157 20.67 2.64 0.15
N GLN A 158 20.51 1.33 0.35
CA GLN A 158 21.32 0.31 -0.32
C GLN A 158 21.14 0.32 -1.84
N VAL A 159 19.91 0.43 -2.32
CA VAL A 159 19.58 0.51 -3.76
C VAL A 159 20.02 1.84 -4.33
N GLY A 160 19.70 2.94 -3.64
CA GLY A 160 20.07 4.29 -4.05
C GLY A 160 21.58 4.46 -4.28
N CYS A 161 22.41 3.84 -3.46
CA CYS A 161 23.88 3.83 -3.67
C CYS A 161 24.30 3.06 -4.95
N LYS A 162 23.45 2.19 -5.50
CA LYS A 162 23.75 1.41 -6.72
C LYS A 162 23.17 2.02 -7.99
N LEU A 163 22.11 2.83 -7.86
CA LEU A 163 21.47 3.48 -8.98
C LEU A 163 22.31 4.69 -9.45
N PRO A 164 22.59 4.80 -10.75
CA PRO A 164 23.21 5.99 -11.31
C PRO A 164 22.14 7.08 -11.50
N GLY A 165 22.41 8.30 -11.04
CA GLY A 165 21.54 9.45 -11.31
C GLY A 165 20.25 9.50 -10.49
N ALA A 166 19.24 10.14 -11.07
CA ALA A 166 17.92 10.30 -10.47
C ALA A 166 17.07 9.03 -10.57
N PHE A 167 16.09 8.89 -9.69
CA PHE A 167 15.16 7.76 -9.67
C PHE A 167 13.86 8.13 -8.93
N MET A 168 12.81 7.40 -9.19
CA MET A 168 11.50 7.53 -8.54
C MET A 168 11.29 6.43 -7.50
N VAL A 169 10.40 6.69 -6.54
CA VAL A 169 9.91 5.67 -5.59
C VAL A 169 8.39 5.61 -5.62
N CYS A 170 7.82 4.43 -5.48
CA CYS A 170 6.37 4.26 -5.48
C CYS A 170 5.92 3.09 -4.60
N GLY A 171 4.63 3.07 -4.30
CA GLY A 171 3.96 1.93 -3.69
C GLY A 171 2.47 2.16 -3.58
N HIS A 172 1.72 1.07 -3.47
CA HIS A 172 0.29 1.05 -3.26
C HIS A 172 -0.01 0.59 -1.82
N SER A 173 -1.04 1.12 -1.18
CA SER A 173 -1.42 0.76 0.18
C SER A 173 -0.28 1.01 1.19
N LYS A 174 0.04 0.07 2.07
CA LYS A 174 1.25 0.14 2.93
C LYS A 174 2.50 0.47 2.13
N GLY A 175 2.65 -0.04 0.90
CA GLY A 175 3.79 0.28 0.04
C GLY A 175 3.93 1.77 -0.26
N GLY A 176 2.82 2.51 -0.37
CA GLY A 176 2.82 3.97 -0.50
C GLY A 176 3.32 4.69 0.75
N ASN A 177 2.94 4.20 1.94
CA ASN A 177 3.50 4.68 3.21
C ASN A 177 5.00 4.37 3.29
N LEU A 178 5.42 3.14 2.93
CA LEU A 178 6.83 2.75 2.94
C LEU A 178 7.67 3.60 1.96
N ALA A 179 7.14 3.92 0.78
CA ALA A 179 7.81 4.77 -0.21
C ALA A 179 8.08 6.17 0.35
N ALA A 180 7.07 6.81 0.93
CA ALA A 180 7.20 8.14 1.54
C ALA A 180 8.10 8.10 2.80
N TYR A 181 7.96 7.07 3.65
CA TYR A 181 8.81 6.90 4.84
C TYR A 181 10.29 6.71 4.45
N ALA A 182 10.56 5.80 3.52
CA ALA A 182 11.92 5.54 3.06
C ALA A 182 12.58 6.78 2.46
N ALA A 183 11.84 7.56 1.67
CA ALA A 183 12.33 8.82 1.11
C ALA A 183 12.61 9.88 2.18
N THR A 184 11.77 9.96 3.23
CA THR A 184 11.97 10.87 4.38
C THR A 184 13.28 10.59 5.10
N TRP A 185 13.57 9.31 5.36
CA TRP A 185 14.72 8.88 6.16
C TRP A 185 15.88 8.35 5.32
N ALA A 186 15.89 8.63 4.01
CA ALA A 186 17.02 8.31 3.15
C ALA A 186 18.22 9.19 3.49
N GLU A 187 19.43 8.65 3.33
CA GLU A 187 20.66 9.44 3.41
C GLU A 187 20.59 10.61 2.43
N THR A 188 21.10 11.79 2.83
CA THR A 188 20.97 13.03 2.06
C THR A 188 21.39 12.88 0.59
N GLY A 189 22.46 12.11 0.32
CA GLY A 189 22.93 11.85 -1.05
C GLY A 189 21.99 11.00 -1.88
N VAL A 190 21.19 10.13 -1.26
CA VAL A 190 20.13 9.33 -1.88
C VAL A 190 18.87 10.16 -2.04
N GLN A 191 18.43 10.82 -0.96
CA GLN A 191 17.22 11.63 -0.91
C GLN A 191 17.16 12.71 -2.01
N ARG A 192 18.27 13.41 -2.26
CA ARG A 192 18.36 14.46 -3.28
C ARG A 192 18.18 13.96 -4.71
N ARG A 193 18.35 12.67 -4.96
CA ARG A 193 18.20 12.04 -6.29
C ARG A 193 16.82 11.45 -6.52
N ILE A 194 15.96 11.41 -5.50
CA ILE A 194 14.59 11.00 -5.67
C ILE A 194 13.83 12.15 -6.32
N THR A 195 13.32 11.95 -7.53
CA THR A 195 12.56 12.97 -8.26
C THR A 195 11.11 13.02 -7.84
N ASP A 196 10.47 11.86 -7.76
CA ASP A 196 9.05 11.73 -7.46
C ASP A 196 8.79 10.56 -6.51
N ILE A 197 7.82 10.75 -5.63
CA ILE A 197 7.43 9.79 -4.59
C ILE A 197 5.93 9.56 -4.72
N TYR A 198 5.52 8.39 -5.18
CA TYR A 198 4.12 8.07 -5.37
C TYR A 198 3.57 7.22 -4.22
N SER A 199 2.61 7.79 -3.50
CA SER A 199 1.80 7.09 -2.51
C SER A 199 0.39 6.85 -3.09
N LEU A 200 0.15 5.64 -3.59
CA LEU A 200 -1.10 5.26 -4.22
C LEU A 200 -2.00 4.61 -3.17
N ASP A 201 -2.98 5.36 -2.71
CA ASP A 201 -3.89 5.01 -1.60
C ASP A 201 -3.16 4.51 -0.33
N GLY A 202 -1.96 5.05 -0.09
CA GLY A 202 -1.17 4.75 1.10
C GLY A 202 -1.61 5.57 2.31
N PRO A 203 -1.65 4.98 3.53
CA PRO A 203 -1.97 5.71 4.75
C PRO A 203 -0.88 6.73 5.07
N GLY A 204 -1.25 7.76 5.82
CA GLY A 204 -0.33 8.76 6.35
C GLY A 204 0.54 8.25 7.51
N PHE A 205 0.97 9.18 8.34
CA PHE A 205 1.86 8.91 9.46
C PHE A 205 1.30 9.44 10.77
N LEU A 206 1.86 8.99 11.88
CA LEU A 206 1.71 9.67 13.15
C LEU A 206 2.40 11.04 13.08
N PRO A 207 1.93 12.07 13.85
CA PRO A 207 2.41 13.44 13.74
C PRO A 207 3.93 13.59 13.86
N GLU A 208 4.56 12.73 14.63
CA GLU A 208 5.99 12.79 14.94
C GLU A 208 6.91 12.48 13.74
N VAL A 209 6.39 11.84 12.69
CA VAL A 209 7.15 11.62 11.44
C VAL A 209 7.38 12.95 10.72
N PHE A 210 6.51 13.93 10.97
CA PHE A 210 6.59 15.26 10.38
C PHE A 210 7.39 16.25 11.21
N GLU A 211 7.88 15.84 12.38
CA GLU A 211 8.75 16.68 13.21
C GLU A 211 10.14 16.79 12.58
N GLY A 212 10.62 18.02 12.40
CA GLY A 212 11.91 18.32 11.79
C GLY A 212 11.88 18.48 10.27
N ASP A 213 13.08 18.68 9.69
CA ASP A 213 13.22 19.12 8.30
C ASP A 213 13.18 17.97 7.26
N SER A 214 13.33 16.72 7.71
CA SER A 214 13.52 15.57 6.78
C SER A 214 12.34 15.36 5.85
N TYR A 215 11.12 15.45 6.39
CA TYR A 215 9.91 15.29 5.59
C TYR A 215 9.66 16.51 4.68
N GLU A 216 9.89 17.72 5.20
CA GLU A 216 9.71 18.95 4.43
C GLU A 216 10.59 18.98 3.17
N GLN A 217 11.79 18.38 3.24
CA GLN A 217 12.69 18.28 2.09
C GLN A 217 12.14 17.43 0.94
N ILE A 218 11.23 16.48 1.20
CA ILE A 218 10.65 15.63 0.17
C ILE A 218 9.22 16.01 -0.20
N ARG A 219 8.53 16.79 0.63
CA ARG A 219 7.10 17.05 0.56
C ARG A 219 6.61 17.49 -0.81
N SER A 220 7.33 18.39 -1.47
CA SER A 220 6.98 18.89 -2.81
C SER A 220 7.08 17.85 -3.93
N ARG A 221 7.69 16.69 -3.64
CA ARG A 221 7.86 15.57 -4.58
C ARG A 221 6.92 14.41 -4.30
N VAL A 222 6.08 14.52 -3.26
CA VAL A 222 5.12 13.48 -2.89
C VAL A 222 3.83 13.66 -3.67
N HIS A 223 3.50 12.66 -4.47
CA HIS A 223 2.26 12.54 -5.23
C HIS A 223 1.33 11.54 -4.54
N ARG A 224 0.23 12.02 -4.00
CA ARG A 224 -0.79 11.19 -3.39
C ARG A 224 -1.98 11.05 -4.33
N ILE A 225 -2.29 9.82 -4.72
CA ILE A 225 -3.42 9.51 -5.58
C ILE A 225 -4.35 8.56 -4.82
N LEU A 226 -5.60 8.97 -4.66
CA LEU A 226 -6.60 8.31 -3.83
C LEU A 226 -7.84 7.95 -4.65
N PRO A 227 -8.47 6.78 -4.45
CA PRO A 227 -9.77 6.50 -5.06
C PRO A 227 -10.88 7.32 -4.39
N TYR A 228 -12.00 7.50 -5.09
CA TYR A 228 -13.12 8.37 -4.69
C TYR A 228 -13.70 8.08 -3.29
N SER A 229 -13.70 6.81 -2.87
CA SER A 229 -14.09 6.42 -1.50
C SER A 229 -12.90 5.85 -0.72
N SER A 230 -11.73 6.54 -0.79
CA SER A 230 -10.53 6.11 -0.06
C SER A 230 -10.79 6.09 1.45
N LEU A 231 -10.60 4.91 2.05
CA LEU A 231 -10.50 4.73 3.49
C LEU A 231 -9.03 4.73 3.93
N VAL A 232 -8.24 3.87 3.32
CA VAL A 232 -6.85 3.62 3.71
C VAL A 232 -5.98 4.85 3.54
N GLY A 233 -6.01 5.47 2.36
CA GLY A 233 -5.18 6.63 2.05
C GLY A 233 -5.52 7.90 2.86
N MET A 234 -6.67 7.91 3.53
CA MET A 234 -7.09 9.02 4.39
C MET A 234 -6.86 8.76 5.88
N LEU A 235 -6.35 7.57 6.25
CA LEU A 235 -5.98 7.28 7.64
C LEU A 235 -4.70 8.00 8.03
N LEU A 236 -4.63 8.40 9.30
CA LEU A 236 -3.53 9.11 9.93
C LEU A 236 -3.32 10.52 9.34
N GLN A 237 -2.19 11.15 9.66
CA GLN A 237 -1.92 12.52 9.25
C GLN A 237 -1.19 12.55 7.90
N ASN A 238 -1.58 13.51 7.07
CA ASN A 238 -0.96 13.83 5.80
C ASN A 238 -0.97 15.33 5.58
N TYR A 239 0.09 15.88 5.01
CA TYR A 239 0.21 17.32 4.74
C TYR A 239 0.19 17.66 3.25
N GLU A 240 0.31 16.65 2.37
CA GLU A 240 0.29 16.84 0.92
C GLU A 240 -1.14 17.02 0.42
N GLN A 241 -1.25 17.75 -0.66
CA GLN A 241 -2.43 17.69 -1.49
C GLN A 241 -2.53 16.29 -2.13
N TYR A 242 -3.74 15.89 -2.46
CA TYR A 242 -3.99 14.60 -3.10
C TYR A 242 -4.84 14.79 -4.37
N GLU A 243 -4.63 13.90 -5.30
CA GLU A 243 -5.51 13.75 -6.46
C GLU A 243 -6.51 12.62 -6.21
N VAL A 244 -7.76 12.82 -6.64
CA VAL A 244 -8.79 11.80 -6.49
C VAL A 244 -9.13 11.20 -7.84
N VAL A 245 -9.15 9.87 -7.90
CA VAL A 245 -9.47 9.10 -9.11
C VAL A 245 -10.77 8.32 -8.92
N LYS A 246 -11.54 8.18 -10.00
CA LYS A 246 -12.73 7.35 -9.98
C LYS A 246 -12.36 5.86 -9.95
N SER A 247 -13.21 5.08 -9.32
CA SER A 247 -13.11 3.62 -9.25
C SER A 247 -14.45 2.99 -9.61
N SER A 248 -14.41 1.79 -10.16
CA SER A 248 -15.58 0.94 -10.38
C SER A 248 -15.96 0.12 -9.14
N GLY A 249 -15.08 0.05 -8.14
CA GLY A 249 -15.32 -0.60 -6.86
C GLY A 249 -16.34 0.16 -6.00
N ILE A 250 -16.82 -0.48 -4.94
CA ILE A 250 -17.77 0.11 -3.97
C ILE A 250 -17.12 0.10 -2.58
N GLY A 251 -17.14 1.24 -1.89
CA GLY A 251 -16.59 1.35 -0.53
C GLY A 251 -15.11 0.97 -0.49
N ILE A 252 -14.72 0.10 0.45
CA ILE A 252 -13.33 -0.34 0.62
C ILE A 252 -12.76 -1.07 -0.61
N LEU A 253 -13.59 -1.67 -1.47
CA LEU A 253 -13.15 -2.32 -2.70
C LEU A 253 -12.56 -1.34 -3.72
N GLN A 254 -12.75 -0.02 -3.53
CA GLN A 254 -12.07 0.99 -4.34
C GLN A 254 -10.55 1.05 -4.07
N HIS A 255 -10.09 0.48 -2.96
CA HIS A 255 -8.68 0.33 -2.65
C HIS A 255 -7.94 -0.56 -3.66
N ASP A 256 -8.64 -1.51 -4.30
CA ASP A 256 -8.07 -2.38 -5.32
C ASP A 256 -7.67 -1.58 -6.57
N ALA A 257 -6.38 -1.56 -6.88
CA ALA A 257 -5.78 -0.88 -8.04
C ALA A 257 -6.43 -1.26 -9.38
N PHE A 258 -6.94 -2.49 -9.51
CA PHE A 258 -7.63 -2.97 -10.73
C PHE A 258 -9.02 -2.35 -10.93
N THR A 259 -9.54 -1.63 -9.95
CA THR A 259 -10.83 -0.94 -10.04
C THR A 259 -10.71 0.53 -10.45
N TRP A 260 -9.49 1.09 -10.50
CA TRP A 260 -9.25 2.49 -10.83
C TRP A 260 -9.52 2.75 -12.30
N GLN A 261 -10.33 3.77 -12.57
CA GLN A 261 -10.81 4.04 -13.93
C GLN A 261 -9.80 4.84 -14.74
N ILE A 262 -9.58 4.35 -15.96
CA ILE A 262 -8.65 4.95 -16.93
C ILE A 262 -9.40 5.24 -18.23
N GLU A 263 -9.19 6.43 -18.77
CA GLU A 263 -9.71 6.89 -20.05
C GLU A 263 -8.63 7.71 -20.76
N ASP A 264 -8.45 7.50 -22.04
CA ASP A 264 -7.42 8.15 -22.88
C ASP A 264 -6.00 8.04 -22.29
N GLY A 265 -5.74 6.94 -21.58
CA GLY A 265 -4.45 6.62 -20.97
C GLY A 265 -4.11 7.45 -19.74
N LYS A 266 -5.10 8.02 -19.06
CA LYS A 266 -4.99 8.78 -17.81
C LYS A 266 -6.04 8.33 -16.82
N PHE A 267 -5.79 8.53 -15.55
CA PHE A 267 -6.84 8.35 -14.53
C PHE A 267 -8.02 9.28 -14.76
N VAL A 268 -9.22 8.76 -14.61
CA VAL A 268 -10.44 9.56 -14.59
C VAL A 268 -10.52 10.26 -13.23
N LYS A 269 -10.31 11.57 -13.22
CA LYS A 269 -10.28 12.36 -11.98
C LYS A 269 -11.67 12.59 -11.41
N ALA A 270 -11.78 12.63 -10.10
CA ALA A 270 -12.90 13.16 -9.34
C ALA A 270 -12.46 14.47 -8.66
N VAL A 271 -13.43 15.29 -8.25
CA VAL A 271 -13.15 16.62 -7.67
C VAL A 271 -12.57 16.48 -6.25
N ASP A 272 -13.13 15.56 -5.45
CA ASP A 272 -12.70 15.30 -4.06
C ASP A 272 -13.18 13.90 -3.64
N ILE A 273 -12.75 13.45 -2.48
CA ILE A 273 -13.25 12.24 -1.81
C ILE A 273 -14.74 12.35 -1.56
N GLU A 274 -15.46 11.23 -1.66
CA GLU A 274 -16.89 11.15 -1.33
C GLU A 274 -17.17 11.74 0.06
N ALA A 275 -18.11 12.67 0.15
CA ALA A 275 -18.39 13.39 1.39
C ALA A 275 -18.69 12.47 2.58
N LYS A 276 -19.43 11.36 2.37
CA LYS A 276 -19.67 10.35 3.41
C LYS A 276 -18.38 9.69 3.88
N GLN A 277 -17.50 9.35 2.95
CA GLN A 277 -16.23 8.72 3.26
C GLN A 277 -15.29 9.68 4.00
N LYS A 278 -15.24 10.94 3.56
CA LYS A 278 -14.44 11.99 4.22
C LYS A 278 -14.81 12.13 5.69
N ARG A 279 -16.11 12.18 6.02
CA ARG A 279 -16.59 12.21 7.41
C ARG A 279 -16.21 10.98 8.22
N MET A 280 -16.32 9.79 7.61
CA MET A 280 -15.89 8.57 8.28
C MET A 280 -14.39 8.62 8.62
N ASN A 281 -13.58 9.08 7.67
CA ASN A 281 -12.13 9.21 7.84
C ASN A 281 -11.79 10.25 8.92
N GLU A 282 -12.47 11.39 8.94
CA GLU A 282 -12.32 12.40 10.00
C GLU A 282 -12.65 11.82 11.38
N ALA A 283 -13.75 11.10 11.50
CA ALA A 283 -14.13 10.45 12.76
C ALA A 283 -13.13 9.38 13.21
N LEU A 284 -12.62 8.56 12.27
CA LEU A 284 -11.61 7.55 12.56
C LEU A 284 -10.28 8.17 13.01
N ASN A 285 -9.80 9.19 12.30
CA ASN A 285 -8.58 9.89 12.66
C ASN A 285 -8.73 10.61 14.01
N GLN A 286 -9.85 11.30 14.24
CA GLN A 286 -10.13 11.91 15.54
C GLN A 286 -10.13 10.85 16.66
N TRP A 287 -10.73 9.69 16.44
CA TRP A 287 -10.73 8.60 17.40
C TRP A 287 -9.31 8.09 17.68
N ILE A 288 -8.52 7.80 16.63
CA ILE A 288 -7.12 7.36 16.78
C ILE A 288 -6.32 8.37 17.61
N PHE A 289 -6.41 9.67 17.30
CA PHE A 289 -5.61 10.69 17.97
C PHE A 289 -6.15 11.09 19.36
N THR A 290 -7.41 10.79 19.67
CA THR A 290 -7.98 11.01 21.03
C THR A 290 -7.55 9.93 22.01
N LEU A 291 -7.26 8.71 21.52
CA LEU A 291 -6.84 7.61 22.38
C LEU A 291 -5.35 7.71 22.74
N PRO A 292 -4.97 7.49 24.01
CA PRO A 292 -3.59 7.25 24.38
C PRO A 292 -3.00 6.06 23.62
N GLU A 293 -1.68 6.06 23.42
CA GLU A 293 -0.97 4.98 22.71
C GLU A 293 -1.29 3.60 23.28
N GLU A 294 -1.28 3.45 24.61
CA GLU A 294 -1.60 2.19 25.28
C GLU A 294 -3.02 1.67 25.01
N GLU A 295 -3.98 2.56 24.82
CA GLU A 295 -5.35 2.18 24.46
C GLU A 295 -5.47 1.76 22.99
N ARG A 296 -4.74 2.43 22.09
CA ARG A 296 -4.64 2.04 20.68
C ARG A 296 -4.00 0.67 20.55
N GLN A 297 -2.88 0.45 21.25
CA GLN A 297 -2.19 -0.84 21.31
C GLN A 297 -3.12 -1.93 21.83
N LEU A 298 -3.74 -1.70 23.00
CA LEU A 298 -4.67 -2.67 23.60
C LEU A 298 -5.79 -3.04 22.63
N PHE A 299 -6.35 -2.05 21.92
CA PHE A 299 -7.44 -2.29 20.97
C PHE A 299 -6.98 -3.19 19.81
N VAL A 300 -5.85 -2.86 19.19
CA VAL A 300 -5.32 -3.62 18.04
C VAL A 300 -4.92 -5.04 18.48
N GLU A 301 -4.18 -5.19 19.57
CA GLU A 301 -3.76 -6.51 20.05
C GLU A 301 -4.97 -7.38 20.42
N THR A 302 -5.98 -6.80 21.09
CA THR A 302 -7.21 -7.53 21.41
C THR A 302 -7.99 -7.92 20.17
N LEU A 303 -8.08 -7.02 19.15
CA LEU A 303 -8.76 -7.30 17.89
C LEU A 303 -8.14 -8.52 17.21
N PHE A 304 -6.81 -8.53 17.05
CA PHE A 304 -6.12 -9.64 16.39
C PHE A 304 -6.10 -10.90 17.25
N GLN A 305 -5.97 -10.81 18.56
CA GLN A 305 -6.14 -11.96 19.46
C GLN A 305 -7.51 -12.65 19.27
N VAL A 306 -8.55 -11.88 19.10
CA VAL A 306 -9.91 -12.39 18.88
C VAL A 306 -10.06 -13.00 17.48
N ILE A 307 -9.43 -12.41 16.46
CA ILE A 307 -9.41 -12.94 15.08
C ILE A 307 -8.60 -14.24 15.05
N ASP A 308 -7.43 -14.31 15.65
CA ASP A 308 -6.56 -15.49 15.69
C ASP A 308 -7.29 -16.73 16.28
N GLN A 309 -8.22 -16.52 17.21
CA GLN A 309 -9.04 -17.62 17.74
C GLN A 309 -10.02 -18.22 16.75
N THR A 310 -10.23 -17.59 15.60
CA THR A 310 -11.02 -18.20 14.51
C THR A 310 -10.24 -19.27 13.75
N GLY A 311 -8.90 -19.25 13.84
CA GLY A 311 -7.99 -20.17 13.15
C GLY A 311 -7.76 -19.81 11.68
N VAL A 312 -8.31 -18.70 11.19
CA VAL A 312 -8.06 -18.20 9.82
C VAL A 312 -6.72 -17.49 9.74
N THR A 313 -6.09 -17.53 8.58
CA THR A 313 -4.77 -16.93 8.34
C THR A 313 -4.82 -15.76 7.35
N THR A 314 -5.94 -15.60 6.63
CA THR A 314 -6.12 -14.56 5.62
C THR A 314 -7.47 -13.84 5.78
N LEU A 315 -7.55 -12.60 5.28
CA LEU A 315 -8.80 -11.86 5.23
C LEU A 315 -9.83 -12.50 4.29
N THR A 316 -9.38 -13.10 3.20
CA THR A 316 -10.26 -13.84 2.29
C THR A 316 -10.96 -14.98 3.03
N GLU A 317 -10.20 -15.83 3.74
CA GLU A 317 -10.78 -16.90 4.58
C GLU A 317 -11.73 -16.35 5.65
N PHE A 318 -11.36 -15.22 6.27
CA PHE A 318 -12.23 -14.57 7.25
C PHE A 318 -13.55 -14.11 6.61
N SER A 319 -13.50 -13.52 5.42
CA SER A 319 -14.69 -12.99 4.72
C SER A 319 -15.59 -14.07 4.15
N GLU A 320 -15.04 -15.16 3.61
CA GLU A 320 -15.80 -16.30 3.08
C GLU A 320 -16.69 -16.94 4.15
N HIS A 321 -16.21 -17.00 5.40
CA HIS A 321 -16.91 -17.56 6.55
C HIS A 321 -17.28 -16.50 7.60
N TRP A 322 -17.59 -15.27 7.17
CA TRP A 322 -17.72 -14.12 8.06
C TRP A 322 -18.73 -14.30 9.21
N LYS A 323 -19.85 -15.04 9.00
CA LYS A 323 -20.87 -15.27 10.02
C LYS A 323 -20.35 -16.14 11.16
N GLU A 324 -19.68 -17.23 10.82
CA GLU A 324 -19.05 -18.17 11.77
C GLU A 324 -17.89 -17.48 12.49
N ASN A 325 -17.04 -16.79 11.75
CA ASN A 325 -15.91 -16.06 12.29
C ASN A 325 -16.34 -14.93 13.23
N LEU A 326 -17.35 -14.14 12.84
CA LEU A 326 -17.93 -13.10 13.71
C LEU A 326 -18.51 -13.70 15.00
N LYS A 327 -19.20 -14.85 14.93
CA LYS A 327 -19.74 -15.55 16.09
C LYS A 327 -18.60 -16.02 17.02
N SER A 328 -17.52 -16.55 16.46
CA SER A 328 -16.33 -16.94 17.21
C SER A 328 -15.68 -15.73 17.89
N CYS A 329 -15.49 -14.62 17.17
CA CYS A 329 -14.97 -13.36 17.71
C CYS A 329 -15.82 -12.84 18.87
N LEU A 330 -17.15 -12.84 18.74
CA LEU A 330 -18.05 -12.41 19.81
C LEU A 330 -17.99 -13.31 21.05
N LYS A 331 -17.76 -14.62 20.85
CA LYS A 331 -17.52 -15.56 21.97
C LYS A 331 -16.20 -15.26 22.66
N SER A 332 -15.14 -15.03 21.88
CA SER A 332 -13.81 -14.70 22.39
C SER A 332 -13.79 -13.37 23.15
N LEU A 333 -14.49 -12.35 22.66
CA LEU A 333 -14.66 -11.09 23.40
C LEU A 333 -15.34 -11.29 24.76
N LYS A 334 -16.26 -12.27 24.89
CA LYS A 334 -16.90 -12.59 26.19
C LYS A 334 -15.95 -13.32 27.12
N SER A 335 -14.94 -14.02 26.64
CA SER A 335 -13.95 -14.74 27.46
C SER A 335 -12.79 -13.88 27.95
N LEU A 336 -12.65 -12.65 27.46
CA LEU A 336 -11.67 -11.69 27.97
C LEU A 336 -11.91 -11.41 29.46
N ASP A 337 -10.85 -11.06 30.16
CA ASP A 337 -10.97 -10.59 31.55
C ASP A 337 -11.89 -9.35 31.65
N PRO A 338 -12.54 -9.14 32.78
CA PRO A 338 -13.53 -8.07 32.94
C PRO A 338 -12.98 -6.66 32.71
N GLU A 339 -11.70 -6.42 33.04
CA GLU A 339 -11.07 -5.09 32.90
C GLU A 339 -10.78 -4.79 31.45
N THR A 340 -10.11 -5.68 30.75
CA THR A 340 -9.86 -5.56 29.29
C THR A 340 -11.17 -5.36 28.53
N ARG A 341 -12.19 -6.17 28.83
CA ARG A 341 -13.51 -6.03 28.19
C ARG A 341 -14.14 -4.66 28.45
N LYS A 342 -14.01 -4.11 29.66
CA LYS A 342 -14.51 -2.77 29.98
C LYS A 342 -13.77 -1.70 29.22
N ARG A 343 -12.44 -1.80 29.09
CA ARG A 343 -11.62 -0.87 28.31
C ARG A 343 -11.98 -0.91 26.84
N ILE A 344 -12.06 -2.08 26.23
CA ILE A 344 -12.46 -2.23 24.80
C ILE A 344 -13.85 -1.64 24.54
N ARG A 345 -14.83 -1.90 25.42
CA ARG A 345 -16.16 -1.28 25.29
C ARG A 345 -16.12 0.25 25.35
N ARG A 346 -15.27 0.82 26.22
CA ARG A 346 -15.09 2.26 26.32
C ARG A 346 -14.47 2.82 25.05
N ILE A 347 -13.45 2.17 24.50
CA ILE A 347 -12.77 2.57 23.25
C ILE A 347 -13.77 2.59 22.07
N ILE A 348 -14.57 1.54 21.94
CA ILE A 348 -15.61 1.47 20.89
C ILE A 348 -16.69 2.53 21.11
N LYS A 349 -17.10 2.78 22.36
CA LYS A 349 -18.09 3.82 22.67
C LYS A 349 -17.61 5.20 22.26
N ILE A 350 -16.33 5.55 22.50
CA ILE A 350 -15.72 6.81 22.05
C ILE A 350 -15.83 6.95 20.53
N LEU A 351 -15.52 5.89 19.76
CA LEU A 351 -15.66 5.92 18.29
C LEU A 351 -17.11 6.21 17.87
N LEU A 352 -18.09 5.55 18.49
CA LEU A 352 -19.51 5.73 18.15
C LEU A 352 -20.02 7.15 18.52
N GLU A 353 -19.52 7.72 19.62
CA GLU A 353 -19.83 9.09 20.03
C GLU A 353 -19.25 10.11 19.06
N ILE A 354 -17.97 9.96 18.66
CA ILE A 354 -17.31 10.82 17.67
C ILE A 354 -18.05 10.75 16.35
N TYR A 355 -18.32 9.55 15.84
CA TYR A 355 -19.02 9.35 14.57
C TYR A 355 -20.45 9.96 14.61
N GLY A 356 -21.17 9.75 15.71
CA GLY A 356 -22.50 10.33 15.94
C GLY A 356 -22.48 11.87 15.94
N ASN A 357 -21.46 12.49 16.53
CA ASN A 357 -21.31 13.95 16.57
C ASN A 357 -20.93 14.49 15.17
N THR A 358 -20.06 13.82 14.44
CA THR A 358 -19.70 14.17 13.06
C THR A 358 -20.95 14.20 12.15
N LEU A 359 -21.90 13.27 12.34
CA LEU A 359 -23.14 13.24 11.60
C LEU A 359 -24.17 14.32 12.02
N ARG A 360 -24.14 14.78 13.30
CA ARG A 360 -25.05 15.83 13.80
C ARG A 360 -24.62 17.23 13.40
N GLY A 361 -23.33 17.52 13.41
CA GLY A 361 -22.81 18.84 13.05
C GLY A 361 -23.14 19.30 11.61
N GLU A 362 -23.68 18.42 10.78
CA GLU A 362 -24.19 18.76 9.44
C GLU A 362 -25.67 19.16 9.40
N LYS A 363 -26.45 18.79 10.39
CA LYS A 363 -27.86 19.20 10.44
C LYS A 363 -28.04 20.65 10.89
N GLU A 364 -26.95 21.26 11.38
CA GLU A 364 -26.90 22.63 11.86
C GLU A 364 -26.19 23.61 10.92
N LYS A 365 -25.64 23.12 9.79
CA LYS A 365 -25.07 23.91 8.68
C LYS A 365 -25.97 23.84 7.44
#